data_dc03f0e0b891ca76ed2b2a0d443190e4
#
_entry.id   dc03f0e0b891ca76ed2b2a0d443190e4
#
_cell.length_a   1.000
_cell.length_b   1.000
_cell.length_c   1.000
_cell.angle_alpha   90.00
_cell.angle_beta   90.00
_cell.angle_gamma   90.00
#
_symmetry.space_group_name_H-M   'P 1'
#
loop_
_entity.id
_entity.type
_entity.pdbx_description
1 polymer ?
#
loop_
_entity_poly.entity_id
_entity_poly.type
_entity_poly.pdbx_seq_one_letter_code
_entity_poly.pdbx_strand_id
1 'polypeptide(L)'
;AIKPGVQLRGMDRMTSRVLMDDVQTQIVNDVRELFEPEWRRRELWDRSYSESRTTGVPGILLELLSHQNFADMKYGLDPAFRFTVSRSVYKGILKYLSSRYSCHYTVQPLPVNSFSAVIRDGKKAVLRWRATEDRLEPTAMPEGFILYTRVDDSGFDEGRRIDAVKGEDGFWTFEANIWKGHLHSFKIVAFNDGGKSFPSEILSAGIPEDGYDSNREVLVVNNFTRVSAPAWFDSIDTAGFDDRLDRGVPYMREINFIGEMYEWRRDKVWTDDDNPGFGGSYTDLAGKIIAGNSFDYPAVHGASILKAGYSFCSASSEAFVRDSSRLQGFRFADIICGKQVTTPSGPGGRVPDRFQVFPEGLRKSLTSFARKGGNLIVSGSNIGTDLWDSVYPTPVDSVYKAEGQAFAQNILGYRWITNYGERGGTVIPVKSDKIRLQGQFTFNQSLSDRIYCVETPDGLMPSGKNSSVFLRYGNTLIPSAVCNEGAGYRSVSIGFPIETINGRNAMDGLLKAIMAFLDNEN
;
A
#
# COMPACT_ATOMS: atom_id res chain seq x y z
N ALA A 1 1.91 -42.72 13.92
CA ALA A 1 2.34 -42.52 15.32
C ALA A 1 3.85 -42.28 15.37
N ILE A 2 4.29 -41.22 16.02
CA ILE A 2 5.71 -40.94 16.19
C ILE A 2 6.29 -41.95 17.16
N LYS A 3 7.33 -42.68 16.72
CA LYS A 3 8.03 -43.61 17.60
C LYS A 3 8.86 -42.82 18.62
N PRO A 4 8.79 -43.17 19.91
CA PRO A 4 9.73 -42.61 20.90
C PRO A 4 11.17 -42.90 20.46
N GLY A 5 12.06 -41.96 20.61
CA GLY A 5 13.45 -42.13 20.22
C GLY A 5 14.26 -40.87 20.47
N VAL A 6 15.55 -41.02 20.35
CA VAL A 6 16.52 -39.93 20.58
C VAL A 6 17.01 -39.43 19.24
N GLN A 7 17.01 -38.12 19.03
CA GLN A 7 17.62 -37.49 17.87
C GLN A 7 19.16 -37.54 17.95
N LEU A 8 19.81 -37.22 16.84
CA LEU A 8 21.24 -37.00 16.82
C LEU A 8 21.62 -35.99 17.91
N ARG A 9 22.66 -36.22 18.70
CA ARG A 9 23.09 -35.46 19.88
C ARG A 9 22.18 -35.56 21.12
N GLY A 10 21.36 -36.61 21.24
CA GLY A 10 20.61 -36.90 22.47
C GLY A 10 19.33 -36.10 22.69
N MET A 11 18.86 -35.36 21.69
CA MET A 11 17.61 -34.62 21.78
C MET A 11 16.40 -35.57 21.76
N ASP A 12 15.44 -35.35 22.65
CA ASP A 12 14.18 -36.08 22.64
C ASP A 12 13.30 -35.61 21.45
N ARG A 13 12.92 -36.52 20.60
CA ARG A 13 12.06 -36.24 19.42
C ARG A 13 10.69 -35.68 19.80
N MET A 14 10.17 -36.02 20.97
CA MET A 14 8.90 -35.45 21.43
C MET A 14 8.98 -33.93 21.66
N THR A 15 10.14 -33.41 21.99
CA THR A 15 10.36 -31.95 22.10
C THR A 15 10.14 -31.22 20.76
N SER A 16 10.69 -31.79 19.66
CA SER A 16 10.44 -31.24 18.32
C SER A 16 8.97 -31.37 17.89
N ARG A 17 8.31 -32.49 18.31
CA ARG A 17 6.88 -32.66 18.01
C ARG A 17 6.01 -31.58 18.67
N VAL A 18 6.27 -31.23 19.92
CA VAL A 18 5.54 -30.16 20.62
C VAL A 18 5.74 -28.83 19.90
N LEU A 19 6.99 -28.49 19.55
CA LEU A 19 7.25 -27.28 18.76
C LEU A 19 6.49 -27.26 17.43
N MET A 20 6.48 -28.40 16.72
CA MET A 20 5.77 -28.53 15.45
C MET A 20 4.26 -28.36 15.60
N ASP A 21 3.69 -28.92 16.67
CA ASP A 21 2.27 -28.81 17.00
C ASP A 21 1.87 -27.36 17.31
N ASP A 22 2.65 -26.67 18.13
CA ASP A 22 2.41 -25.27 18.50
C ASP A 22 2.49 -24.36 17.27
N VAL A 23 3.51 -24.50 16.42
CA VAL A 23 3.69 -23.69 15.21
C VAL A 23 2.58 -23.96 14.20
N GLN A 24 2.27 -25.23 13.92
CA GLN A 24 1.22 -25.57 12.94
C GLN A 24 -0.15 -25.11 13.42
N THR A 25 -0.46 -25.30 14.71
CA THR A 25 -1.72 -24.87 15.31
C THR A 25 -1.89 -23.35 15.16
N GLN A 26 -0.82 -22.59 15.46
CA GLN A 26 -0.86 -21.14 15.34
C GLN A 26 -1.09 -20.69 13.90
N ILE A 27 -0.37 -21.28 12.92
CA ILE A 27 -0.56 -20.95 11.49
C ILE A 27 -2.00 -21.23 11.07
N VAL A 28 -2.53 -22.40 11.40
CA VAL A 28 -3.88 -22.81 11.00
C VAL A 28 -4.93 -21.85 11.58
N ASN A 29 -4.79 -21.47 12.86
CA ASN A 29 -5.75 -20.58 13.50
C ASN A 29 -5.71 -19.18 12.86
N ASP A 30 -4.52 -18.61 12.67
CA ASP A 30 -4.38 -17.26 12.10
C ASP A 30 -4.82 -17.22 10.64
N VAL A 31 -4.50 -18.25 9.84
CA VAL A 31 -4.93 -18.32 8.44
C VAL A 31 -6.45 -18.51 8.32
N ARG A 32 -7.06 -19.30 9.20
CA ARG A 32 -8.53 -19.45 9.22
C ARG A 32 -9.26 -18.17 9.53
N GLU A 33 -8.72 -17.38 10.42
CA GLU A 33 -9.33 -16.10 10.81
C GLU A 33 -9.18 -15.03 9.73
N LEU A 34 -8.04 -14.96 9.04
CA LEU A 34 -7.67 -13.83 8.19
C LEU A 34 -7.79 -14.09 6.67
N PHE A 35 -7.82 -15.35 6.23
CA PHE A 35 -7.73 -15.68 4.80
C PHE A 35 -8.68 -16.77 4.33
N GLU A 36 -8.69 -17.94 5.00
CA GLU A 36 -9.42 -19.13 4.54
C GLU A 36 -10.01 -19.88 5.73
N PRO A 37 -11.29 -19.66 6.06
CA PRO A 37 -11.93 -20.30 7.23
C PRO A 37 -11.85 -21.82 7.24
N GLU A 38 -11.78 -22.44 6.05
CA GLU A 38 -11.72 -23.89 5.88
C GLU A 38 -10.29 -24.41 5.70
N TRP A 39 -9.26 -23.61 6.04
CA TRP A 39 -7.88 -24.03 5.94
C TRP A 39 -7.63 -25.33 6.68
N ARG A 40 -7.14 -26.34 5.94
CA ARG A 40 -6.98 -27.70 6.48
C ARG A 40 -5.68 -27.81 7.25
N ARG A 41 -5.79 -28.33 8.49
CA ARG A 41 -4.64 -28.78 9.24
C ARG A 41 -4.23 -30.17 8.73
N ARG A 42 -3.00 -30.32 8.25
CA ARG A 42 -2.43 -31.60 7.85
C ARG A 42 -1.87 -32.34 9.05
N GLU A 43 -1.70 -33.65 8.92
CA GLU A 43 -1.04 -34.47 9.93
C GLU A 43 0.44 -34.12 10.05
N LEU A 44 0.97 -34.23 11.26
CA LEU A 44 2.39 -34.08 11.54
C LEU A 44 3.13 -35.32 11.08
N TRP A 45 4.15 -35.13 10.26
CA TRP A 45 4.95 -36.24 9.72
C TRP A 45 6.17 -36.51 10.59
N ASP A 46 6.45 -37.81 10.82
CA ASP A 46 7.67 -38.29 11.46
C ASP A 46 8.60 -38.84 10.37
N ARG A 47 9.44 -37.96 9.82
CA ARG A 47 10.39 -38.31 8.78
C ARG A 47 11.79 -37.83 9.13
N SER A 48 12.80 -38.49 8.57
CA SER A 48 14.21 -38.23 8.81
C SER A 48 14.76 -37.24 7.77
N TYR A 49 14.49 -35.96 7.96
CA TYR A 49 15.12 -34.89 7.19
C TYR A 49 16.39 -34.38 7.91
N SER A 50 17.44 -34.05 7.13
CA SER A 50 18.71 -33.58 7.70
C SER A 50 18.53 -32.29 8.51
N GLU A 51 17.70 -31.39 8.04
CA GLU A 51 17.41 -30.08 8.65
C GLU A 51 16.85 -30.19 10.08
N SER A 52 16.00 -31.19 10.32
CA SER A 52 15.41 -31.41 11.65
C SER A 52 16.19 -32.43 12.49
N ARG A 53 16.96 -33.33 11.86
CA ARG A 53 17.68 -34.44 12.52
C ARG A 53 19.03 -34.02 13.08
N THR A 54 19.76 -33.14 12.35
CA THR A 54 21.15 -32.83 12.67
C THR A 54 21.32 -31.69 13.67
N THR A 55 20.23 -30.99 14.03
CA THR A 55 20.24 -29.88 14.97
C THR A 55 20.48 -30.33 16.40
N GLY A 56 21.20 -29.54 17.19
CA GLY A 56 21.37 -29.76 18.64
C GLY A 56 20.26 -29.10 19.49
N VAL A 57 19.22 -28.60 18.83
CA VAL A 57 18.03 -27.95 19.40
C VAL A 57 16.78 -28.56 18.78
N PRO A 58 15.58 -28.38 19.36
CA PRO A 58 14.35 -28.81 18.71
C PRO A 58 14.25 -28.20 17.32
N GLY A 59 14.10 -29.06 16.30
CA GLY A 59 14.07 -28.68 14.90
C GLY A 59 12.83 -29.24 14.19
N ILE A 60 12.24 -28.43 13.33
CA ILE A 60 11.09 -28.79 12.50
C ILE A 60 11.35 -28.36 11.05
N LEU A 61 10.70 -29.03 10.11
CA LEU A 61 10.58 -28.60 8.72
C LEU A 61 9.13 -28.20 8.46
N LEU A 62 8.92 -26.97 8.00
CA LEU A 62 7.61 -26.44 7.64
C LEU A 62 7.45 -26.47 6.12
N GLU A 63 6.55 -27.30 5.63
CA GLU A 63 6.10 -27.33 4.23
C GLU A 63 4.70 -26.71 4.18
N LEU A 64 4.61 -25.47 3.69
CA LEU A 64 3.38 -24.66 3.80
C LEU A 64 2.48 -24.79 2.58
N LEU A 65 3.03 -24.61 1.37
CA LEU A 65 2.34 -24.49 0.09
C LEU A 65 3.09 -25.25 -0.99
N SER A 66 2.45 -25.48 -2.13
CA SER A 66 3.08 -26.03 -3.32
C SER A 66 3.10 -24.98 -4.45
N HIS A 67 4.29 -24.70 -5.01
CA HIS A 67 4.41 -23.83 -6.18
C HIS A 67 3.76 -24.43 -7.43
N GLN A 68 3.51 -25.73 -7.44
CA GLN A 68 2.80 -26.42 -8.51
C GLN A 68 1.27 -26.30 -8.39
N ASN A 69 0.75 -25.75 -7.31
CA ASN A 69 -0.67 -25.50 -7.09
C ASN A 69 -0.99 -24.02 -7.23
N PHE A 70 -1.76 -23.67 -8.27
CA PHE A 70 -2.12 -22.29 -8.54
C PHE A 70 -2.91 -21.63 -7.39
N ALA A 71 -3.82 -22.36 -6.73
CA ALA A 71 -4.56 -21.86 -5.58
C ALA A 71 -3.62 -21.54 -4.40
N ASP A 72 -2.63 -22.40 -4.15
CA ASP A 72 -1.60 -22.17 -3.14
C ASP A 72 -0.75 -20.94 -3.47
N MET A 73 -0.40 -20.76 -4.75
CA MET A 73 0.41 -19.61 -5.19
C MET A 73 -0.32 -18.29 -5.07
N LYS A 74 -1.65 -18.24 -5.21
CA LYS A 74 -2.44 -17.03 -4.92
C LYS A 74 -2.27 -16.55 -3.48
N TYR A 75 -2.06 -17.47 -2.52
CA TYR A 75 -1.69 -17.14 -1.15
C TYR A 75 -0.19 -16.87 -1.01
N GLY A 76 0.66 -17.77 -1.54
CA GLY A 76 2.12 -17.72 -1.36
C GLY A 76 2.76 -16.44 -1.91
N LEU A 77 2.16 -15.82 -2.91
CA LEU A 77 2.60 -14.57 -3.50
C LEU A 77 2.00 -13.33 -2.81
N ASP A 78 0.96 -13.48 -1.99
CA ASP A 78 0.37 -12.36 -1.24
C ASP A 78 1.27 -11.94 -0.06
N PRO A 79 1.84 -10.73 -0.06
CA PRO A 79 2.70 -10.27 1.03
C PRO A 79 2.01 -10.26 2.41
N ALA A 80 0.69 -10.04 2.46
CA ALA A 80 -0.05 -10.07 3.72
C ALA A 80 -0.17 -11.49 4.27
N PHE A 81 -0.37 -12.49 3.41
CA PHE A 81 -0.34 -13.89 3.80
C PHE A 81 1.04 -14.29 4.32
N ARG A 82 2.11 -13.93 3.59
CA ARG A 82 3.49 -14.20 4.00
C ARG A 82 3.82 -13.57 5.37
N PHE A 83 3.40 -12.32 5.58
CA PHE A 83 3.54 -11.65 6.88
C PHE A 83 2.80 -12.39 7.99
N THR A 84 1.54 -12.77 7.76
CA THR A 84 0.72 -13.48 8.74
C THR A 84 1.33 -14.82 9.12
N VAL A 85 1.74 -15.63 8.14
CA VAL A 85 2.38 -16.93 8.42
C VAL A 85 3.69 -16.76 9.17
N SER A 86 4.53 -15.80 8.79
CA SER A 86 5.79 -15.52 9.49
C SER A 86 5.52 -15.11 10.95
N ARG A 87 4.51 -14.26 11.19
CA ARG A 87 4.08 -13.88 12.54
C ARG A 87 3.50 -15.07 13.31
N SER A 88 2.76 -15.96 12.66
CA SER A 88 2.22 -17.18 13.27
C SER A 88 3.34 -18.13 13.71
N VAL A 89 4.36 -18.31 12.88
CA VAL A 89 5.57 -19.10 13.25
C VAL A 89 6.25 -18.50 14.47
N TYR A 90 6.46 -17.19 14.47
CA TYR A 90 7.03 -16.45 15.61
C TYR A 90 6.20 -16.65 16.89
N LYS A 91 4.87 -16.49 16.84
CA LYS A 91 3.97 -16.74 17.98
C LYS A 91 4.02 -18.19 18.45
N GLY A 92 4.01 -19.16 17.54
CA GLY A 92 4.13 -20.58 17.87
C GLY A 92 5.43 -20.92 18.58
N ILE A 93 6.55 -20.33 18.15
CA ILE A 93 7.85 -20.48 18.83
C ILE A 93 7.80 -19.88 20.25
N LEU A 94 7.24 -18.69 20.42
CA LEU A 94 7.10 -18.06 21.73
C LEU A 94 6.24 -18.88 22.68
N LYS A 95 5.11 -19.45 22.20
CA LYS A 95 4.26 -20.34 22.98
C LYS A 95 5.01 -21.60 23.45
N TYR A 96 5.75 -22.23 22.54
CA TYR A 96 6.60 -23.35 22.85
C TYR A 96 7.63 -23.03 23.92
N LEU A 97 8.36 -21.93 23.78
CA LEU A 97 9.38 -21.49 24.75
C LEU A 97 8.76 -21.17 26.12
N SER A 98 7.61 -20.47 26.13
CA SER A 98 6.87 -20.17 27.35
C SER A 98 6.46 -21.43 28.11
N SER A 99 5.88 -22.39 27.40
CA SER A 99 5.50 -23.69 27.99
C SER A 99 6.71 -24.49 28.47
N ARG A 100 7.79 -24.50 27.67
CA ARG A 100 9.00 -25.29 27.99
C ARG A 100 9.77 -24.76 29.18
N TYR A 101 9.83 -23.45 29.36
CA TYR A 101 10.65 -22.79 30.38
C TYR A 101 9.80 -22.11 31.49
N SER A 102 8.48 -22.28 31.46
CA SER A 102 7.55 -21.66 32.42
C SER A 102 7.77 -20.15 32.55
N CYS A 103 7.94 -19.47 31.41
CA CYS A 103 8.15 -18.02 31.37
C CYS A 103 6.99 -17.33 30.61
N HIS A 104 6.73 -16.08 30.93
CA HIS A 104 5.83 -15.25 30.18
C HIS A 104 6.45 -14.87 28.83
N TYR A 105 5.59 -14.61 27.85
CA TYR A 105 6.00 -14.03 26.57
C TYR A 105 5.13 -12.84 26.23
N THR A 106 5.69 -11.93 25.46
CA THR A 106 5.01 -10.78 24.90
C THR A 106 5.29 -10.76 23.39
N VAL A 107 4.27 -10.59 22.59
CA VAL A 107 4.43 -10.47 21.13
C VAL A 107 4.63 -9.01 20.77
N GLN A 108 5.57 -8.73 19.86
CA GLN A 108 5.81 -7.37 19.36
C GLN A 108 4.53 -6.73 18.80
N PRO A 109 4.33 -5.39 18.92
CA PRO A 109 3.15 -4.71 18.45
C PRO A 109 3.02 -4.76 16.91
N LEU A 110 1.81 -4.47 16.42
CA LEU A 110 1.59 -4.13 15.02
C LEU A 110 1.95 -2.66 14.75
N PRO A 111 2.23 -2.28 13.49
CA PRO A 111 2.41 -0.88 13.12
C PRO A 111 1.22 0.00 13.53
N VAL A 112 1.48 1.24 13.87
CA VAL A 112 0.41 2.20 14.15
C VAL A 112 -0.42 2.49 12.90
N ASN A 113 -1.67 2.94 13.08
CA ASN A 113 -2.58 3.31 12.00
C ASN A 113 -3.12 4.72 12.19
N SER A 114 -3.90 5.19 11.21
CA SER A 114 -4.56 6.51 11.22
C SER A 114 -3.59 7.65 11.55
N PHE A 115 -2.40 7.63 10.92
CA PHE A 115 -1.34 8.59 11.17
C PHE A 115 -1.60 9.90 10.42
N SER A 116 -1.30 11.04 11.07
CA SER A 116 -1.33 12.38 10.48
C SER A 116 -0.21 13.26 11.03
N ALA A 117 0.28 14.20 10.21
CA ALA A 117 1.28 15.21 10.54
C ALA A 117 0.77 16.58 10.08
N VAL A 118 0.26 17.39 10.99
CA VAL A 118 -0.42 18.67 10.69
C VAL A 118 0.37 19.83 11.30
N ILE A 119 0.61 20.88 10.54
CA ILE A 119 1.31 22.08 10.99
C ILE A 119 0.44 22.84 12.00
N ARG A 120 1.08 23.27 13.09
CA ARG A 120 0.47 24.18 14.07
C ARG A 120 1.38 25.38 14.29
N ASP A 121 0.78 26.57 14.17
CA ASP A 121 1.42 27.86 14.41
C ASP A 121 2.68 28.10 13.55
N GLY A 122 2.80 27.42 12.41
CA GLY A 122 3.95 27.54 11.50
C GLY A 122 5.30 27.12 12.09
N LYS A 123 5.32 26.35 13.17
CA LYS A 123 6.55 25.98 13.90
C LYS A 123 6.61 24.53 14.35
N LYS A 124 5.46 23.87 14.43
CA LYS A 124 5.36 22.50 14.94
C LYS A 124 4.55 21.64 13.99
N ALA A 125 4.93 20.37 13.85
CA ALA A 125 4.08 19.33 13.33
C ALA A 125 3.43 18.58 14.50
N VAL A 126 2.11 18.60 14.56
CA VAL A 126 1.32 17.78 15.47
C VAL A 126 1.15 16.41 14.84
N LEU A 127 1.83 15.43 15.37
CA LEU A 127 1.77 14.04 14.95
C LEU A 127 0.66 13.34 15.73
N ARG A 128 -0.27 12.66 15.03
CA ARG A 128 -1.35 11.91 15.67
C ARG A 128 -1.48 10.53 15.03
N TRP A 129 -1.74 9.52 15.83
CA TRP A 129 -1.89 8.14 15.36
C TRP A 129 -2.71 7.31 16.35
N ARG A 130 -3.10 6.11 15.93
CA ARG A 130 -3.72 5.11 16.79
C ARG A 130 -2.82 3.88 16.90
N ALA A 131 -2.81 3.26 18.06
CA ALA A 131 -2.26 1.91 18.22
C ALA A 131 -3.15 0.90 17.48
N THR A 132 -2.52 -0.06 16.82
CA THR A 132 -3.24 -1.15 16.15
C THR A 132 -3.42 -2.30 17.13
N GLU A 133 -4.67 -2.68 17.36
CA GLU A 133 -5.00 -3.86 18.14
C GLU A 133 -4.78 -5.13 17.30
N ASP A 134 -4.08 -6.11 17.86
CA ASP A 134 -3.98 -7.45 17.30
C ASP A 134 -5.07 -8.34 17.92
N ARG A 135 -6.16 -8.59 17.19
CA ARG A 135 -7.26 -9.42 17.68
C ARG A 135 -6.84 -10.86 17.99
N LEU A 136 -5.76 -11.32 17.38
CA LEU A 136 -5.24 -12.68 17.51
C LEU A 136 -4.17 -12.80 18.59
N GLU A 137 -3.75 -11.67 19.19
CA GLU A 137 -2.66 -11.67 20.17
C GLU A 137 -2.79 -10.49 21.15
N PRO A 138 -3.49 -10.69 22.28
CA PRO A 138 -3.73 -9.60 23.25
C PRO A 138 -2.45 -9.05 23.90
N THR A 139 -1.34 -9.81 23.92
CA THR A 139 -0.07 -9.35 24.47
C THR A 139 0.65 -8.33 23.59
N ALA A 140 0.20 -8.16 22.33
CA ALA A 140 0.85 -7.29 21.35
C ALA A 140 0.53 -5.79 21.50
N MET A 141 -0.03 -5.36 22.61
CA MET A 141 -0.29 -3.93 22.87
C MET A 141 1.01 -3.16 23.05
N PRO A 142 1.12 -1.96 22.44
CA PRO A 142 2.30 -1.13 22.62
C PRO A 142 2.36 -0.51 24.01
N GLU A 143 3.57 -0.45 24.57
CA GLU A 143 3.91 0.27 25.82
C GLU A 143 4.44 1.67 25.54
N GLY A 144 4.93 1.90 24.33
CA GLY A 144 5.45 3.20 23.93
C GLY A 144 5.73 3.29 22.43
N PHE A 145 6.31 4.45 22.04
CA PHE A 145 6.55 4.78 20.64
C PHE A 145 7.94 5.37 20.45
N ILE A 146 8.52 5.10 19.28
CA ILE A 146 9.78 5.65 18.80
C ILE A 146 9.46 6.49 17.58
N LEU A 147 9.87 7.75 17.59
CA LEU A 147 9.78 8.66 16.46
C LEU A 147 11.11 8.69 15.72
N TYR A 148 11.05 8.49 14.42
CA TYR A 148 12.15 8.73 13.49
C TYR A 148 11.84 9.98 12.65
N THR A 149 12.83 10.85 12.52
CA THR A 149 12.69 12.12 11.78
C THR A 149 13.73 12.20 10.66
N ARG A 150 13.34 12.76 9.53
CA ARG A 150 14.21 13.07 8.40
C ARG A 150 13.94 14.51 7.96
N VAL A 151 14.99 15.24 7.61
CA VAL A 151 14.90 16.60 7.05
C VAL A 151 15.38 16.54 5.60
N ASP A 152 14.56 17.05 4.69
CA ASP A 152 14.81 17.06 3.24
C ASP A 152 15.18 15.66 2.69
N ASP A 153 16.26 15.57 1.90
CA ASP A 153 16.73 14.33 1.29
C ASP A 153 17.75 13.55 2.18
N SER A 154 17.90 13.93 3.46
CA SER A 154 18.80 13.21 4.37
C SER A 154 18.27 11.81 4.72
N GLY A 155 19.06 11.00 5.42
CA GLY A 155 18.59 9.77 6.05
C GLY A 155 17.71 10.05 7.26
N PHE A 156 16.90 9.06 7.68
CA PHE A 156 16.25 9.12 8.98
C PHE A 156 17.30 9.05 10.11
N ASP A 157 17.01 9.75 11.21
CA ASP A 157 17.78 9.65 12.45
C ASP A 157 17.70 8.22 13.06
N GLU A 158 18.42 8.00 14.17
CA GLU A 158 18.43 6.70 14.85
C GLU A 158 17.13 6.39 15.61
N GLY A 159 16.19 7.33 15.62
CA GLY A 159 14.93 7.25 16.34
C GLY A 159 15.07 7.50 17.86
N ARG A 160 14.08 8.15 18.43
CA ARG A 160 14.01 8.45 19.87
C ARG A 160 12.68 8.01 20.45
N ARG A 161 12.71 7.51 21.68
CA ARG A 161 11.49 7.30 22.46
C ARG A 161 10.82 8.65 22.73
N ILE A 162 9.51 8.69 22.62
CA ILE A 162 8.72 9.92 22.79
C ILE A 162 7.63 9.71 23.85
N ASP A 163 7.38 10.77 24.62
CA ASP A 163 6.29 10.83 25.60
C ASP A 163 5.03 11.33 24.90
N ALA A 164 4.35 10.42 24.20
CA ALA A 164 3.11 10.71 23.52
C ALA A 164 1.93 10.72 24.48
N VAL A 165 0.98 11.63 24.27
CA VAL A 165 -0.21 11.76 25.12
C VAL A 165 -1.40 11.10 24.41
N LYS A 166 -2.10 10.19 25.12
CA LYS A 166 -3.32 9.56 24.62
C LYS A 166 -4.54 10.43 24.94
N GLY A 167 -5.27 10.82 23.90
CA GLY A 167 -6.54 11.53 24.02
C GLY A 167 -7.72 10.60 24.34
N GLU A 168 -8.84 11.18 24.75
CA GLU A 168 -10.11 10.47 25.01
C GLU A 168 -10.67 9.82 23.73
N ASP A 169 -10.34 10.39 22.56
CA ASP A 169 -10.69 9.85 21.22
C ASP A 169 -9.85 8.64 20.80
N GLY A 170 -8.93 8.20 21.66
CA GLY A 170 -8.06 7.05 21.46
C GLY A 170 -6.87 7.31 20.55
N PHE A 171 -6.66 8.56 20.10
CA PHE A 171 -5.45 8.96 19.39
C PHE A 171 -4.32 9.29 20.37
N TRP A 172 -3.11 8.92 19.98
CA TRP A 172 -1.88 9.39 20.58
C TRP A 172 -1.41 10.64 19.86
N THR A 173 -0.84 11.59 20.57
CA THR A 173 -0.38 12.88 20.04
C THR A 173 1.02 13.21 20.54
N PHE A 174 1.86 13.71 19.63
CA PHE A 174 3.18 14.24 19.94
C PHE A 174 3.47 15.46 19.05
N GLU A 175 4.22 16.44 19.53
CA GLU A 175 4.62 17.62 18.80
C GLU A 175 6.10 17.60 18.45
N ALA A 176 6.40 17.66 17.15
CA ALA A 176 7.75 17.79 16.64
C ALA A 176 7.99 19.22 16.14
N ASN A 177 9.17 19.77 16.40
CA ASN A 177 9.55 21.07 15.84
C ASN A 177 9.83 20.93 14.34
N ILE A 178 9.36 21.90 13.57
CA ILE A 178 9.66 22.08 12.15
C ILE A 178 10.04 23.53 11.89
N TRP A 179 10.74 23.78 10.80
CA TRP A 179 11.16 25.13 10.41
C TRP A 179 10.98 25.36 8.92
N LYS A 180 10.82 26.64 8.56
CA LYS A 180 10.61 27.07 7.19
C LYS A 180 11.79 26.75 6.28
N GLY A 181 11.54 26.59 4.99
CA GLY A 181 12.52 26.24 3.97
C GLY A 181 12.84 24.75 3.93
N HIS A 182 12.28 23.95 4.83
CA HIS A 182 12.58 22.51 4.94
C HIS A 182 11.34 21.64 4.91
N LEU A 183 11.53 20.42 4.43
CA LEU A 183 10.59 19.32 4.48
C LEU A 183 10.97 18.37 5.60
N HIS A 184 10.05 18.09 6.51
CA HIS A 184 10.25 17.17 7.63
C HIS A 184 9.41 15.92 7.41
N SER A 185 10.04 14.74 7.45
CA SER A 185 9.37 13.46 7.33
C SER A 185 9.43 12.69 8.65
N PHE A 186 8.35 11.98 8.95
CA PHE A 186 8.14 11.29 10.22
C PHE A 186 7.67 9.86 9.97
N LYS A 187 8.18 8.92 10.76
CA LYS A 187 7.62 7.57 10.90
C LYS A 187 7.64 7.15 12.36
N ILE A 188 6.64 6.37 12.75
CA ILE A 188 6.45 5.93 14.12
C ILE A 188 6.58 4.42 14.20
N VAL A 189 7.30 3.94 15.20
CA VAL A 189 7.44 2.53 15.54
C VAL A 189 6.88 2.33 16.93
N ALA A 190 5.92 1.42 17.08
CA ALA A 190 5.43 0.98 18.38
C ALA A 190 6.38 -0.04 18.99
N PHE A 191 6.50 -0.10 20.31
CA PHE A 191 7.30 -1.10 21.01
C PHE A 191 6.64 -1.55 22.29
N ASN A 192 7.00 -2.75 22.73
CA ASN A 192 6.74 -3.34 24.04
C ASN A 192 7.91 -4.27 24.40
N ASP A 193 7.80 -5.04 25.49
CA ASP A 193 8.81 -6.00 25.90
C ASP A 193 9.08 -7.11 24.86
N GLY A 194 8.13 -7.41 23.99
CA GLY A 194 8.27 -8.37 22.90
C GLY A 194 9.07 -7.85 21.71
N GLY A 195 9.32 -6.53 21.62
CA GLY A 195 10.11 -5.92 20.57
C GLY A 195 9.44 -4.71 19.89
N LYS A 196 9.91 -4.42 18.66
CA LYS A 196 9.47 -3.27 17.87
C LYS A 196 8.57 -3.71 16.72
N SER A 197 7.53 -2.93 16.41
CA SER A 197 6.72 -3.11 15.20
C SER A 197 7.52 -2.78 13.94
N PHE A 198 6.98 -3.15 12.77
CA PHE A 198 7.33 -2.43 11.54
C PHE A 198 6.96 -0.95 11.68
N PRO A 199 7.63 -0.04 10.93
CA PRO A 199 7.28 1.39 10.98
C PRO A 199 5.89 1.65 10.38
N SER A 200 5.30 2.79 10.75
CA SER A 200 4.18 3.38 10.04
C SER A 200 4.56 3.75 8.60
N GLU A 201 3.59 4.15 7.81
CA GLU A 201 3.86 4.96 6.61
C GLU A 201 4.68 6.21 6.97
N ILE A 202 5.34 6.80 5.97
CA ILE A 202 6.14 8.02 6.13
C ILE A 202 5.25 9.21 5.76
N LEU A 203 4.96 10.04 6.75
CA LEU A 203 4.24 11.29 6.53
C LEU A 203 5.18 12.48 6.67
N SER A 204 4.85 13.56 5.96
CA SER A 204 5.71 14.73 5.90
C SER A 204 4.90 16.01 6.08
N ALA A 205 5.59 17.04 6.54
CA ALA A 205 5.07 18.40 6.61
C ALA A 205 6.19 19.38 6.21
N GLY A 206 5.82 20.49 5.61
CA GLY A 206 6.81 21.47 5.18
C GLY A 206 6.23 22.87 5.06
N ILE A 207 7.10 23.85 5.24
CA ILE A 207 6.79 25.26 5.15
C ILE A 207 7.76 25.91 4.14
N PRO A 208 7.28 26.67 3.13
CA PRO A 208 8.16 27.30 2.16
C PRO A 208 9.06 28.38 2.82
N GLU A 209 10.13 28.79 2.10
CA GLU A 209 11.07 29.83 2.57
C GLU A 209 10.38 31.13 2.97
N ASP A 210 9.37 31.53 2.21
CA ASP A 210 8.61 32.77 2.45
C ASP A 210 7.76 32.73 3.73
N GLY A 211 7.60 31.56 4.34
CA GLY A 211 6.90 31.38 5.61
C GLY A 211 5.57 30.65 5.50
N TYR A 212 4.89 30.54 6.62
CA TYR A 212 3.63 29.84 6.76
C TYR A 212 2.43 30.78 6.49
N ASP A 213 1.54 30.32 5.61
CA ASP A 213 0.22 30.92 5.37
C ASP A 213 -0.84 29.79 5.40
N SER A 214 -1.75 29.84 6.35
CA SER A 214 -2.83 28.85 6.50
C SER A 214 -3.81 28.82 5.32
N ASN A 215 -3.90 29.89 4.52
CA ASN A 215 -4.73 29.92 3.30
C ASN A 215 -4.04 29.22 2.13
N ARG A 216 -2.74 29.01 2.21
CA ARG A 216 -1.89 28.35 1.22
C ARG A 216 -1.30 27.06 1.80
N GLU A 217 -2.16 26.24 2.37
CA GLU A 217 -1.79 24.96 2.96
C GLU A 217 -2.53 23.81 2.28
N VAL A 218 -1.79 22.79 1.87
CA VAL A 218 -2.31 21.59 1.19
C VAL A 218 -2.24 20.40 2.14
N LEU A 219 -3.33 19.64 2.26
CA LEU A 219 -3.31 18.33 2.90
C LEU A 219 -3.01 17.24 1.88
N VAL A 220 -1.85 16.61 1.96
CA VAL A 220 -1.49 15.44 1.15
C VAL A 220 -2.02 14.18 1.84
N VAL A 221 -2.95 13.48 1.22
CA VAL A 221 -3.58 12.27 1.76
C VAL A 221 -2.98 11.04 1.06
N ASN A 222 -2.23 10.25 1.81
CA ASN A 222 -1.71 8.98 1.29
C ASN A 222 -2.80 7.91 1.28
N ASN A 223 -3.32 7.61 0.09
CA ASN A 223 -4.29 6.54 -0.14
C ASN A 223 -3.63 5.34 -0.85
N PHE A 224 -2.35 5.41 -1.16
CA PHE A 224 -1.61 4.29 -1.73
C PHE A 224 -1.07 3.39 -0.61
N THR A 225 -1.91 2.46 -0.15
CA THR A 225 -1.59 1.51 0.93
C THR A 225 -1.32 0.11 0.41
N ARG A 226 -1.50 -0.13 -0.89
CA ARG A 226 -1.41 -1.45 -1.50
C ARG A 226 -0.02 -2.04 -1.41
N VAL A 227 0.03 -3.28 -0.92
CA VAL A 227 1.13 -4.23 -1.02
C VAL A 227 0.51 -5.57 -1.41
N SER A 228 0.80 -6.05 -2.63
CA SER A 228 0.04 -7.17 -3.20
C SER A 228 0.85 -7.99 -4.18
N ALA A 229 0.41 -9.22 -4.42
CA ALA A 229 0.85 -10.08 -5.53
C ALA A 229 0.53 -9.46 -6.89
N PRO A 230 1.13 -9.98 -7.99
CA PRO A 230 0.72 -9.65 -9.35
C PRO A 230 -0.74 -10.01 -9.64
N ALA A 231 -1.33 -9.37 -10.64
CA ALA A 231 -2.61 -9.80 -11.19
C ALA A 231 -2.53 -11.24 -11.70
N TRP A 232 -3.64 -11.96 -11.60
CA TRP A 232 -3.74 -13.33 -12.06
C TRP A 232 -4.93 -13.53 -12.99
N PHE A 233 -4.81 -14.52 -13.85
CA PHE A 233 -5.88 -15.01 -14.70
C PHE A 233 -6.15 -16.48 -14.44
N ASP A 234 -7.36 -16.92 -14.69
CA ASP A 234 -7.79 -18.30 -14.47
C ASP A 234 -8.83 -18.66 -15.53
N SER A 235 -8.43 -19.37 -16.58
CA SER A 235 -9.27 -19.79 -17.69
C SER A 235 -9.51 -21.30 -17.63
N ILE A 236 -10.30 -21.82 -18.59
CA ILE A 236 -10.61 -23.26 -18.68
C ILE A 236 -9.37 -24.11 -18.94
N ASP A 237 -8.41 -23.60 -19.69
CA ASP A 237 -7.22 -24.36 -20.13
C ASP A 237 -5.96 -23.96 -19.39
N THR A 238 -5.82 -22.69 -19.03
CA THR A 238 -4.61 -22.13 -18.43
C THR A 238 -4.92 -21.18 -17.29
N ALA A 239 -3.96 -21.08 -16.37
CA ALA A 239 -3.98 -20.10 -15.29
C ALA A 239 -2.56 -19.54 -15.11
N GLY A 240 -2.45 -18.38 -14.45
CA GLY A 240 -1.13 -17.77 -14.22
C GLY A 240 -1.23 -16.38 -13.64
N PHE A 241 -0.09 -15.71 -13.56
CA PHE A 241 0.04 -14.30 -13.15
C PHE A 241 0.40 -13.45 -14.38
N ASP A 242 -0.25 -12.31 -14.54
CA ASP A 242 -0.04 -11.41 -15.68
C ASP A 242 0.69 -10.13 -15.24
N ASP A 243 2.00 -10.15 -15.35
CA ASP A 243 2.88 -9.04 -14.99
C ASP A 243 2.79 -7.84 -15.97
N ARG A 244 2.17 -8.01 -17.13
CA ARG A 244 1.91 -6.93 -18.10
C ARG A 244 0.68 -6.13 -17.71
N LEU A 245 -0.29 -6.79 -17.08
CA LEU A 245 -1.48 -6.14 -16.55
C LEU A 245 -1.15 -5.43 -15.23
N ASP A 246 -0.51 -6.16 -14.32
CA ASP A 246 -0.09 -5.63 -13.03
C ASP A 246 0.97 -6.54 -12.38
N ARG A 247 2.19 -6.05 -12.24
CA ARG A 247 3.28 -6.79 -11.55
C ARG A 247 3.06 -6.96 -10.05
N GLY A 248 1.99 -6.40 -9.51
CA GLY A 248 1.83 -6.30 -8.07
C GLY A 248 2.65 -5.16 -7.48
N VAL A 249 2.66 -5.10 -6.15
CA VAL A 249 3.34 -4.05 -5.41
C VAL A 249 4.05 -4.67 -4.22
N PRO A 250 5.37 -4.89 -4.27
CA PRO A 250 6.13 -5.33 -3.11
C PRO A 250 6.16 -4.26 -2.01
N TYR A 251 6.42 -4.70 -0.77
CA TYR A 251 6.75 -3.78 0.32
C TYR A 251 8.15 -3.21 0.10
N MET A 252 8.26 -1.90 -0.01
CA MET A 252 9.50 -1.17 -0.29
C MET A 252 10.17 -1.62 -1.59
N ARG A 253 11.08 -2.58 -1.52
CA ARG A 253 11.83 -3.19 -2.63
C ARG A 253 12.00 -4.65 -2.33
N GLU A 254 11.95 -5.48 -3.34
CA GLU A 254 12.18 -6.92 -3.21
C GLU A 254 13.02 -7.44 -4.37
N ILE A 255 13.95 -8.35 -4.06
CA ILE A 255 14.65 -9.19 -5.02
C ILE A 255 13.80 -10.46 -5.19
N ASN A 256 13.69 -10.96 -6.38
CA ASN A 256 12.86 -12.15 -6.68
C ASN A 256 11.36 -11.92 -6.44
N PHE A 257 10.93 -10.66 -6.34
CA PHE A 257 9.52 -10.38 -6.32
C PHE A 257 8.90 -10.74 -7.67
N ILE A 258 7.75 -11.18 -7.58
CA ILE A 258 6.99 -11.81 -8.61
C ILE A 258 6.35 -10.72 -9.49
N GLY A 259 7.06 -10.23 -10.41
CA GLY A 259 6.58 -9.82 -11.70
C GLY A 259 6.71 -10.97 -12.66
N GLU A 260 6.96 -12.17 -12.16
CA GLU A 260 7.14 -13.37 -12.96
C GLU A 260 5.80 -13.98 -13.31
N MET A 261 5.65 -14.33 -14.56
CA MET A 261 4.49 -15.07 -15.03
C MET A 261 4.72 -16.55 -14.78
N TYR A 262 3.89 -17.15 -13.93
CA TYR A 262 3.82 -18.58 -13.76
C TYR A 262 2.71 -19.13 -14.64
N GLU A 263 2.92 -20.30 -15.21
CA GLU A 263 1.96 -20.96 -16.09
C GLU A 263 1.49 -22.28 -15.47
N TRP A 264 0.17 -22.47 -15.41
CA TRP A 264 -0.51 -23.71 -15.06
C TRP A 264 -1.39 -24.14 -16.22
N ARG A 265 -1.04 -25.24 -16.89
CA ARG A 265 -1.78 -25.78 -18.03
C ARG A 265 -2.57 -27.01 -17.60
N ARG A 266 -3.88 -26.91 -17.60
CA ARG A 266 -4.78 -27.99 -17.16
C ARG A 266 -4.86 -29.15 -18.13
N ASP A 267 -4.49 -28.95 -19.40
CA ASP A 267 -4.42 -29.97 -20.45
C ASP A 267 -3.15 -30.83 -20.37
N LYS A 268 -2.19 -30.50 -19.50
CA LYS A 268 -0.96 -31.26 -19.33
C LYS A 268 -1.08 -32.29 -18.24
N VAL A 269 -0.56 -33.46 -18.53
CA VAL A 269 -0.36 -34.52 -17.52
C VAL A 269 0.86 -34.17 -16.69
N TRP A 270 0.71 -34.14 -15.37
CA TRP A 270 1.85 -33.97 -14.48
C TRP A 270 2.76 -35.18 -14.53
N THR A 271 4.03 -34.99 -14.87
CA THR A 271 5.03 -36.06 -15.01
C THR A 271 6.18 -35.94 -14.03
N ASP A 272 6.63 -34.71 -13.75
CA ASP A 272 7.70 -34.40 -12.82
C ASP A 272 7.65 -32.93 -12.40
N ASP A 273 8.57 -32.52 -11.52
CA ASP A 273 8.58 -31.18 -10.92
C ASP A 273 8.97 -30.07 -11.90
N ASP A 274 9.73 -30.41 -12.95
CA ASP A 274 10.27 -29.45 -13.91
C ASP A 274 9.43 -29.35 -15.19
N ASN A 275 8.29 -30.03 -15.23
CA ASN A 275 7.44 -30.02 -16.41
C ASN A 275 6.77 -28.65 -16.62
N PRO A 276 7.02 -27.95 -17.75
CA PRO A 276 6.29 -26.74 -18.10
C PRO A 276 4.78 -26.96 -18.03
N GLY A 277 4.07 -26.00 -17.44
CA GLY A 277 2.63 -26.09 -17.21
C GLY A 277 2.23 -26.51 -15.80
N PHE A 278 3.20 -26.71 -14.89
CA PHE A 278 2.96 -26.95 -13.46
C PHE A 278 3.63 -25.91 -12.57
N GLY A 279 3.42 -24.63 -12.87
CA GLY A 279 4.01 -23.51 -12.14
C GLY A 279 5.39 -23.10 -12.66
N GLY A 280 5.65 -23.29 -13.96
CA GLY A 280 6.85 -22.79 -14.61
C GLY A 280 6.86 -21.28 -14.72
N SER A 281 8.03 -20.64 -14.53
CA SER A 281 8.23 -19.21 -14.76
C SER A 281 8.95 -18.95 -16.07
N TYR A 282 8.47 -17.96 -16.82
CA TYR A 282 9.01 -17.60 -18.15
C TYR A 282 9.54 -16.16 -18.20
N THR A 283 9.81 -15.54 -17.07
CA THR A 283 10.23 -14.15 -17.05
C THR A 283 11.69 -13.98 -16.69
N ASP A 284 12.31 -12.92 -17.19
CA ASP A 284 13.70 -12.54 -16.92
C ASP A 284 13.85 -11.66 -15.67
N LEU A 285 12.96 -11.79 -14.69
CA LEU A 285 12.94 -10.92 -13.50
C LEU A 285 13.73 -11.52 -12.33
N ALA A 286 14.14 -12.76 -12.40
CA ALA A 286 14.92 -13.42 -11.35
C ALA A 286 16.19 -12.63 -11.01
N GLY A 287 16.37 -12.31 -9.73
CA GLY A 287 17.51 -11.53 -9.24
C GLY A 287 17.47 -10.02 -9.53
N LYS A 288 16.44 -9.52 -10.19
CA LYS A 288 16.26 -8.06 -10.38
C LYS A 288 15.59 -7.44 -9.17
N ILE A 289 16.05 -6.25 -8.79
CA ILE A 289 15.40 -5.44 -7.74
C ILE A 289 14.17 -4.77 -8.35
N ILE A 290 13.02 -4.98 -7.71
CA ILE A 290 11.74 -4.38 -8.11
C ILE A 290 11.30 -3.44 -7.01
N ALA A 291 11.11 -2.14 -7.34
CA ALA A 291 10.52 -1.18 -6.43
C ALA A 291 9.02 -1.38 -6.32
N GLY A 292 8.52 -1.29 -5.11
CA GLY A 292 7.10 -1.32 -4.79
C GLY A 292 6.64 -0.06 -4.05
N ASN A 293 5.79 -0.25 -3.05
CA ASN A 293 5.31 0.85 -2.23
C ASN A 293 6.34 1.21 -1.15
N SER A 294 6.94 2.39 -1.27
CA SER A 294 7.87 2.93 -0.27
C SER A 294 7.16 3.62 0.89
N PHE A 295 5.86 3.89 0.76
CA PHE A 295 5.06 4.66 1.72
C PHE A 295 5.61 6.08 2.01
N ASP A 296 6.41 6.65 1.10
CA ASP A 296 7.12 7.95 1.27
C ASP A 296 6.70 8.99 0.21
N TYR A 297 5.59 8.78 -0.46
CA TYR A 297 5.12 9.66 -1.54
C TYR A 297 4.61 11.03 -1.07
N PRO A 298 4.11 11.20 0.17
CA PRO A 298 3.82 12.53 0.69
C PRO A 298 5.01 13.48 0.68
N ALA A 299 6.24 12.99 0.89
CA ALA A 299 7.45 13.79 0.75
C ALA A 299 7.71 14.21 -0.71
N VAL A 300 7.45 13.30 -1.67
CA VAL A 300 7.65 13.55 -3.09
C VAL A 300 6.71 14.64 -3.61
N HIS A 301 5.40 14.53 -3.31
CA HIS A 301 4.41 15.55 -3.66
C HIS A 301 4.65 16.86 -2.91
N GLY A 302 4.88 16.77 -1.60
CA GLY A 302 5.10 17.90 -0.72
C GLY A 302 6.27 18.79 -1.14
N ALA A 303 7.35 18.20 -1.62
CA ALA A 303 8.48 18.98 -2.09
C ALA A 303 8.17 19.81 -3.35
N SER A 304 7.29 19.37 -4.26
CA SER A 304 6.81 20.18 -5.39
C SER A 304 5.75 21.21 -4.97
N ILE A 305 4.95 20.89 -3.96
CA ILE A 305 3.99 21.83 -3.35
C ILE A 305 4.74 22.99 -2.68
N LEU A 306 5.82 22.72 -1.93
CA LEU A 306 6.69 23.75 -1.36
C LEU A 306 7.27 24.66 -2.43
N LYS A 307 7.75 24.09 -3.54
CA LYS A 307 8.27 24.89 -4.68
C LYS A 307 7.20 25.74 -5.36
N ALA A 308 5.94 25.35 -5.29
CA ALA A 308 4.82 26.16 -5.77
C ALA A 308 4.44 27.28 -4.78
N GLY A 309 5.10 27.38 -3.62
CA GLY A 309 4.88 28.41 -2.60
C GLY A 309 3.74 28.08 -1.61
N TYR A 310 3.40 26.81 -1.44
CA TYR A 310 2.40 26.35 -0.49
C TYR A 310 3.05 25.55 0.63
N SER A 311 2.57 25.74 1.86
CA SER A 311 2.83 24.80 2.95
C SER A 311 2.08 23.50 2.71
N PHE A 312 2.53 22.40 3.30
CA PHE A 312 1.78 21.15 3.26
C PHE A 312 1.85 20.37 4.56
N CYS A 313 0.78 19.66 4.83
CA CYS A 313 0.60 18.65 5.85
C CYS A 313 0.35 17.31 5.18
N SER A 314 0.41 16.21 5.92
CA SER A 314 0.02 14.91 5.36
C SER A 314 -0.74 14.03 6.35
N ALA A 315 -1.54 13.12 5.81
CA ALA A 315 -2.31 12.15 6.57
C ALA A 315 -2.48 10.84 5.79
N SER A 316 -2.63 9.73 6.49
CA SER A 316 -3.16 8.50 5.90
C SER A 316 -4.62 8.70 5.48
N SER A 317 -5.10 7.94 4.50
CA SER A 317 -6.52 7.95 4.13
C SER A 317 -7.42 7.51 5.29
N GLU A 318 -6.95 6.61 6.15
CA GLU A 318 -7.67 6.24 7.38
C GLU A 318 -7.81 7.41 8.36
N ALA A 319 -6.74 8.20 8.58
CA ALA A 319 -6.80 9.38 9.42
C ALA A 319 -7.76 10.42 8.83
N PHE A 320 -7.71 10.64 7.51
CA PHE A 320 -8.60 11.57 6.83
C PHE A 320 -10.09 11.23 7.02
N VAL A 321 -10.41 9.94 7.10
CA VAL A 321 -11.78 9.47 7.37
C VAL A 321 -12.13 9.57 8.87
N ARG A 322 -11.24 9.14 9.76
CA ARG A 322 -11.51 9.00 11.20
C ARG A 322 -11.39 10.29 11.99
N ASP A 323 -10.46 11.17 11.60
CA ASP A 323 -10.21 12.48 12.24
C ASP A 323 -10.71 13.65 11.37
N SER A 324 -11.85 13.45 10.73
CA SER A 324 -12.44 14.36 9.74
C SER A 324 -12.68 15.77 10.28
N SER A 325 -13.01 15.91 11.57
CA SER A 325 -13.19 17.23 12.21
C SER A 325 -11.93 18.11 12.17
N ARG A 326 -10.74 17.51 12.16
CA ARG A 326 -9.45 18.20 12.12
C ARG A 326 -8.88 18.30 10.70
N LEU A 327 -9.14 17.28 9.85
CA LEU A 327 -8.52 17.14 8.55
C LEU A 327 -9.38 17.62 7.38
N GLN A 328 -10.63 18.03 7.60
CA GLN A 328 -11.50 18.59 6.57
C GLN A 328 -11.56 20.14 6.55
N GLY A 329 -10.69 20.81 7.29
CA GLY A 329 -10.61 22.27 7.33
C GLY A 329 -9.64 22.89 6.31
N PHE A 330 -8.91 22.09 5.57
CA PHE A 330 -7.96 22.56 4.56
C PHE A 330 -8.67 23.05 3.30
N ARG A 331 -8.04 24.00 2.61
CA ARG A 331 -8.56 24.53 1.33
C ARG A 331 -8.23 23.61 0.14
N PHE A 332 -7.16 22.82 0.24
CA PHE A 332 -6.68 21.93 -0.81
C PHE A 332 -6.37 20.55 -0.23
N ALA A 333 -6.71 19.49 -0.97
CA ALA A 333 -6.29 18.14 -0.65
C ALA A 333 -5.74 17.43 -1.90
N ASP A 334 -4.57 16.81 -1.76
CA ASP A 334 -3.89 16.02 -2.78
C ASP A 334 -3.92 14.54 -2.39
N ILE A 335 -4.67 13.74 -3.13
CA ILE A 335 -4.95 12.33 -2.83
C ILE A 335 -4.07 11.45 -3.70
N ILE A 336 -3.08 10.85 -3.08
CA ILE A 336 -2.13 9.93 -3.74
C ILE A 336 -2.76 8.54 -3.79
N CYS A 337 -3.15 8.07 -4.97
CA CYS A 337 -3.68 6.72 -5.15
C CYS A 337 -2.66 5.74 -5.75
N GLY A 338 -1.57 6.20 -6.35
CA GLY A 338 -0.51 5.33 -6.88
C GLY A 338 -1.03 4.19 -7.74
N LYS A 339 -0.69 2.97 -7.39
CA LYS A 339 -1.23 1.72 -7.95
C LYS A 339 -2.32 1.09 -7.06
N GLN A 340 -3.04 1.87 -6.28
CA GLN A 340 -4.18 1.37 -5.51
C GLN A 340 -5.24 0.78 -6.45
N VAL A 341 -5.71 -0.43 -6.16
CA VAL A 341 -6.77 -1.13 -6.89
C VAL A 341 -7.32 -2.24 -6.03
N THR A 342 -8.61 -2.50 -6.12
CA THR A 342 -9.27 -3.60 -5.43
C THR A 342 -8.58 -4.92 -5.73
N THR A 343 -8.06 -5.56 -4.69
CA THR A 343 -7.24 -6.77 -4.78
C THR A 343 -7.85 -7.86 -3.91
N PRO A 344 -8.16 -9.05 -4.46
CA PRO A 344 -8.65 -10.17 -3.68
C PRO A 344 -7.55 -10.72 -2.76
N SER A 345 -7.96 -11.36 -1.66
CA SER A 345 -7.07 -12.14 -0.80
C SER A 345 -7.10 -13.60 -1.24
N GLY A 346 -5.93 -14.16 -1.57
CA GLY A 346 -5.83 -15.53 -2.07
C GLY A 346 -6.69 -15.78 -3.32
N PRO A 347 -7.48 -16.87 -3.38
CA PRO A 347 -8.38 -17.15 -4.51
C PRO A 347 -9.52 -16.14 -4.71
N GLY A 348 -9.78 -15.28 -3.72
CA GLY A 348 -10.91 -14.33 -3.71
C GLY A 348 -12.21 -14.92 -3.19
N GLY A 349 -13.10 -14.05 -2.68
CA GLY A 349 -14.43 -14.43 -2.24
C GLY A 349 -14.55 -15.13 -0.88
N ARG A 350 -13.45 -15.40 -0.18
CA ARG A 350 -13.42 -16.01 1.15
C ARG A 350 -13.39 -14.98 2.27
N VAL A 351 -12.63 -13.92 2.04
CA VAL A 351 -12.54 -12.75 2.91
C VAL A 351 -12.71 -11.49 2.08
N PRO A 352 -13.00 -10.33 2.68
CA PRO A 352 -13.19 -9.08 1.95
C PRO A 352 -11.98 -8.71 1.10
N ASP A 353 -12.24 -8.18 -0.09
CA ASP A 353 -11.22 -7.60 -0.95
C ASP A 353 -10.58 -6.38 -0.28
N ARG A 354 -9.30 -6.15 -0.58
CA ARG A 354 -8.49 -5.07 -0.02
C ARG A 354 -8.18 -4.01 -1.07
N PHE A 355 -7.70 -2.87 -0.62
CA PHE A 355 -7.09 -1.82 -1.44
C PHE A 355 -8.04 -1.15 -2.46
N GLN A 356 -9.34 -1.10 -2.18
CA GLN A 356 -10.28 -0.26 -2.95
C GLN A 356 -9.71 1.16 -3.11
N VAL A 357 -9.81 1.74 -4.32
CA VAL A 357 -9.31 3.12 -4.56
C VAL A 357 -10.14 4.13 -3.80
N PHE A 358 -11.46 3.99 -3.83
CA PHE A 358 -12.37 4.91 -3.16
C PHE A 358 -13.35 4.14 -2.26
N PRO A 359 -12.91 3.57 -1.13
CA PRO A 359 -13.83 2.92 -0.19
C PRO A 359 -14.87 3.92 0.33
N GLU A 360 -16.01 3.42 0.79
CA GLU A 360 -17.18 4.23 1.17
C GLU A 360 -16.83 5.40 2.11
N GLY A 361 -16.05 5.15 3.15
CA GLY A 361 -15.63 6.17 4.11
C GLY A 361 -14.84 7.31 3.45
N LEU A 362 -13.90 6.96 2.54
CA LEU A 362 -13.11 7.95 1.81
C LEU A 362 -13.97 8.75 0.83
N ARG A 363 -14.87 8.08 0.06
CA ARG A 363 -15.81 8.79 -0.84
C ARG A 363 -16.67 9.81 -0.09
N LYS A 364 -17.23 9.41 1.06
CA LYS A 364 -18.04 10.30 1.91
C LYS A 364 -17.22 11.50 2.42
N SER A 365 -16.01 11.24 2.89
CA SER A 365 -15.10 12.29 3.38
C SER A 365 -14.70 13.28 2.29
N LEU A 366 -14.30 12.79 1.11
CA LEU A 366 -13.95 13.64 -0.04
C LEU A 366 -15.15 14.42 -0.58
N THR A 367 -16.33 13.81 -0.62
CA THR A 367 -17.57 14.50 -1.00
C THR A 367 -17.92 15.63 -0.02
N SER A 368 -17.79 15.37 1.29
CA SER A 368 -17.99 16.37 2.33
C SER A 368 -16.98 17.52 2.20
N PHE A 369 -15.70 17.19 1.99
CA PHE A 369 -14.63 18.15 1.79
C PHE A 369 -14.89 19.06 0.59
N ALA A 370 -15.23 18.51 -0.58
CA ALA A 370 -15.54 19.26 -1.79
C ALA A 370 -16.78 20.17 -1.59
N ARG A 371 -17.85 19.65 -0.98
CA ARG A 371 -19.08 20.43 -0.71
C ARG A 371 -18.88 21.60 0.26
N LYS A 372 -17.85 21.55 1.10
CA LYS A 372 -17.44 22.65 1.98
C LYS A 372 -16.51 23.66 1.29
N GLY A 373 -16.25 23.49 -0.01
CA GLY A 373 -15.40 24.38 -0.80
C GLY A 373 -13.93 23.94 -0.90
N GLY A 374 -13.59 22.73 -0.41
CA GLY A 374 -12.24 22.17 -0.53
C GLY A 374 -11.94 21.70 -1.94
N ASN A 375 -10.79 22.07 -2.47
CA ASN A 375 -10.32 21.72 -3.80
C ASN A 375 -9.52 20.41 -3.78
N LEU A 376 -9.64 19.59 -4.82
CA LEU A 376 -9.10 18.23 -4.86
C LEU A 376 -8.10 18.02 -6.00
N ILE A 377 -6.99 17.35 -5.70
CA ILE A 377 -6.13 16.66 -6.67
C ILE A 377 -6.26 15.17 -6.40
N VAL A 378 -6.45 14.36 -7.42
CA VAL A 378 -6.50 12.89 -7.32
C VAL A 378 -5.63 12.31 -8.42
N SER A 379 -4.64 11.49 -8.08
CA SER A 379 -3.75 10.86 -9.06
C SER A 379 -3.54 9.38 -8.77
N GLY A 380 -3.54 8.57 -9.82
CA GLY A 380 -3.29 7.13 -9.72
C GLY A 380 -3.61 6.38 -11.01
N SER A 381 -3.01 5.22 -11.19
CA SER A 381 -3.14 4.43 -12.42
C SER A 381 -4.50 3.74 -12.58
N ASN A 382 -5.24 3.51 -11.48
CA ASN A 382 -6.48 2.73 -11.49
C ASN A 382 -7.67 3.48 -10.89
N ILE A 383 -7.65 4.80 -10.87
CA ILE A 383 -8.74 5.61 -10.30
C ILE A 383 -10.05 5.46 -11.08
N GLY A 384 -9.96 5.06 -12.35
CA GLY A 384 -11.09 4.71 -13.19
C GLY A 384 -11.27 3.20 -13.31
N THR A 385 -10.20 2.45 -13.58
CA THR A 385 -10.26 0.98 -13.73
C THR A 385 -10.94 0.30 -12.55
N ASP A 386 -10.65 0.69 -11.33
CA ASP A 386 -11.24 0.10 -10.12
C ASP A 386 -12.78 0.25 -10.06
N LEU A 387 -13.31 1.28 -10.71
CA LEU A 387 -14.74 1.60 -10.69
C LEU A 387 -15.52 1.09 -11.92
N TRP A 388 -14.88 1.00 -13.08
CA TRP A 388 -15.55 0.62 -14.34
C TRP A 388 -15.14 -0.74 -14.87
N ASP A 389 -13.93 -1.17 -14.56
CA ASP A 389 -13.36 -2.44 -15.02
C ASP A 389 -13.00 -3.34 -13.83
N SER A 390 -12.13 -4.29 -14.04
CA SER A 390 -11.59 -5.16 -13.01
C SER A 390 -10.22 -5.67 -13.45
N VAL A 391 -9.27 -5.68 -12.55
CA VAL A 391 -7.95 -6.27 -12.78
C VAL A 391 -8.00 -7.80 -12.60
N TYR A 392 -8.90 -8.28 -11.76
CA TYR A 392 -9.03 -9.70 -11.43
C TYR A 392 -10.37 -10.28 -11.95
N PRO A 393 -10.42 -11.60 -12.25
CA PRO A 393 -11.64 -12.25 -12.71
C PRO A 393 -12.69 -12.48 -11.61
N THR A 394 -12.47 -11.99 -10.40
CA THR A 394 -13.42 -12.07 -9.29
C THR A 394 -14.52 -11.00 -9.43
N PRO A 395 -15.77 -11.32 -9.09
CA PRO A 395 -16.83 -10.33 -9.05
C PRO A 395 -16.47 -9.22 -8.05
N VAL A 396 -16.44 -7.98 -8.51
CA VAL A 396 -16.32 -6.80 -7.64
C VAL A 396 -17.73 -6.37 -7.23
N ASP A 397 -17.87 -5.91 -5.99
CA ASP A 397 -19.14 -5.40 -5.44
C ASP A 397 -19.78 -4.36 -6.38
N SER A 398 -20.96 -4.66 -6.89
CA SER A 398 -21.71 -3.81 -7.81
C SER A 398 -22.13 -2.48 -7.17
N VAL A 399 -22.37 -2.45 -5.86
CA VAL A 399 -22.71 -1.23 -5.12
C VAL A 399 -21.48 -0.33 -5.04
N TYR A 400 -20.31 -0.88 -4.72
CA TYR A 400 -19.04 -0.15 -4.73
C TYR A 400 -18.79 0.52 -6.09
N LYS A 401 -18.96 -0.23 -7.19
CA LYS A 401 -18.78 0.32 -8.56
C LYS A 401 -19.78 1.44 -8.86
N ALA A 402 -21.07 1.22 -8.64
CA ALA A 402 -22.09 2.21 -8.95
C ALA A 402 -21.92 3.51 -8.16
N GLU A 403 -21.67 3.43 -6.87
CA GLU A 403 -21.44 4.59 -6.01
C GLU A 403 -20.10 5.28 -6.33
N GLY A 404 -19.05 4.51 -6.64
CA GLY A 404 -17.76 5.02 -7.05
C GLY A 404 -17.84 5.77 -8.37
N GLN A 405 -18.55 5.24 -9.38
CA GLN A 405 -18.80 5.90 -10.66
C GLN A 405 -19.57 7.21 -10.47
N ALA A 406 -20.61 7.21 -9.63
CA ALA A 406 -21.36 8.41 -9.30
C ALA A 406 -20.46 9.47 -8.62
N PHE A 407 -19.60 9.07 -7.70
CA PHE A 407 -18.61 9.95 -7.07
C PHE A 407 -17.64 10.55 -8.09
N ALA A 408 -17.03 9.71 -8.93
CA ALA A 408 -16.09 10.15 -9.97
C ALA A 408 -16.72 11.13 -10.94
N GLN A 409 -17.97 10.87 -11.39
CA GLN A 409 -18.67 11.74 -12.35
C GLN A 409 -19.15 13.05 -11.72
N ASN A 410 -19.70 13.01 -10.52
CA ASN A 410 -20.38 14.16 -9.92
C ASN A 410 -19.46 15.05 -9.08
N ILE A 411 -18.39 14.49 -8.49
CA ILE A 411 -17.46 15.23 -7.63
C ILE A 411 -16.14 15.46 -8.35
N LEU A 412 -15.54 14.42 -8.96
CA LEU A 412 -14.24 14.53 -9.61
C LEU A 412 -14.32 14.98 -11.09
N GLY A 413 -15.47 14.83 -11.72
CA GLY A 413 -15.74 15.36 -13.05
C GLY A 413 -15.21 14.50 -14.21
N TYR A 414 -14.94 13.21 -14.01
CA TYR A 414 -14.45 12.33 -15.07
C TYR A 414 -15.27 11.05 -15.25
N ARG A 415 -15.08 10.42 -16.42
CA ARG A 415 -15.44 9.04 -16.75
C ARG A 415 -14.20 8.30 -17.22
N TRP A 416 -14.19 7.00 -17.04
CA TRP A 416 -13.12 6.12 -17.53
C TRP A 416 -13.30 5.76 -19.00
N ILE A 417 -12.19 5.54 -19.71
CA ILE A 417 -12.14 5.10 -21.10
C ILE A 417 -11.50 3.71 -21.21
N THR A 418 -10.31 3.54 -20.62
CA THR A 418 -9.48 2.34 -20.75
C THR A 418 -8.40 2.31 -19.67
N ASN A 419 -7.93 1.11 -19.34
CA ASN A 419 -6.75 0.88 -18.51
C ASN A 419 -5.44 0.80 -19.31
N TYR A 420 -5.44 1.05 -20.61
CA TYR A 420 -4.27 1.07 -21.47
C TYR A 420 -4.11 2.44 -22.15
N GLY A 421 -4.08 3.48 -21.33
CA GLY A 421 -3.95 4.85 -21.85
C GLY A 421 -2.65 5.10 -22.61
N GLU A 422 -1.53 4.49 -22.18
CA GLU A 422 -0.20 4.73 -22.74
C GLU A 422 0.71 3.51 -22.55
N ARG A 423 1.72 3.36 -23.42
CA ARG A 423 2.76 2.32 -23.36
C ARG A 423 4.19 2.83 -23.52
N GLY A 424 4.43 4.10 -23.43
CA GLY A 424 5.75 4.74 -23.49
C GLY A 424 5.93 5.80 -22.42
N GLY A 425 4.91 5.97 -21.58
CA GLY A 425 4.91 6.91 -20.48
C GLY A 425 4.88 8.39 -20.89
N THR A 426 4.71 8.71 -22.17
CA THR A 426 4.73 10.09 -22.65
C THR A 426 3.40 10.79 -22.38
N VAL A 427 3.47 12.03 -21.90
CA VAL A 427 2.32 12.90 -21.63
C VAL A 427 2.53 14.24 -22.31
N ILE A 428 1.50 14.74 -22.97
CA ILE A 428 1.49 16.03 -23.68
C ILE A 428 0.38 16.94 -23.14
N PRO A 429 0.67 18.23 -22.90
CA PRO A 429 -0.35 19.20 -22.54
C PRO A 429 -1.34 19.46 -23.67
N VAL A 430 -2.60 19.69 -23.31
CA VAL A 430 -3.63 20.22 -24.22
C VAL A 430 -3.72 21.72 -24.02
N LYS A 431 -3.85 22.48 -25.11
CA LYS A 431 -4.08 23.92 -25.01
C LYS A 431 -5.37 24.17 -24.21
N SER A 432 -5.24 24.77 -23.06
CA SER A 432 -6.33 25.05 -22.13
C SER A 432 -6.18 26.44 -21.54
N ASP A 433 -7.30 27.14 -21.36
CA ASP A 433 -7.33 28.42 -20.66
C ASP A 433 -7.34 28.23 -19.13
N LYS A 434 -7.63 27.01 -18.65
CA LYS A 434 -7.75 26.68 -17.23
C LYS A 434 -6.41 26.28 -16.60
N ILE A 435 -5.67 25.35 -17.24
CA ILE A 435 -4.37 24.89 -16.77
C ILE A 435 -3.37 25.07 -17.90
N ARG A 436 -2.38 25.94 -17.69
CA ARG A 436 -1.36 26.27 -18.69
C ARG A 436 -0.07 25.50 -18.41
N LEU A 437 0.23 24.55 -19.26
CA LEU A 437 1.45 23.74 -19.24
C LEU A 437 2.15 23.81 -20.58
N GLN A 438 3.49 23.71 -20.57
CA GLN A 438 4.33 23.69 -21.76
C GLN A 438 5.28 22.49 -21.72
N GLY A 439 5.58 21.96 -22.89
CA GLY A 439 6.49 20.82 -23.04
C GLY A 439 5.83 19.49 -22.68
N GLN A 440 6.34 18.43 -23.27
CA GLN A 440 5.98 17.06 -22.93
C GLN A 440 6.86 16.55 -21.77
N PHE A 441 6.36 15.57 -21.04
CA PHE A 441 7.08 14.87 -20.01
C PHE A 441 6.77 13.37 -20.04
N THR A 442 7.46 12.59 -19.24
CA THR A 442 7.21 11.14 -19.14
C THR A 442 7.04 10.71 -17.69
N PHE A 443 6.37 9.57 -17.49
CA PHE A 443 6.30 8.85 -16.23
C PHE A 443 6.85 7.44 -16.39
N ASN A 444 7.14 6.76 -15.27
CA ASN A 444 7.84 5.47 -15.28
C ASN A 444 6.93 4.31 -15.71
N GLN A 445 7.23 3.69 -16.85
CA GLN A 445 6.63 2.43 -17.33
C GLN A 445 7.63 1.29 -17.46
N SER A 446 8.80 1.42 -16.84
CA SER A 446 9.85 0.41 -16.86
C SER A 446 10.14 -0.10 -15.46
N LEU A 447 10.74 -1.29 -15.37
CA LEU A 447 11.28 -1.78 -14.10
C LEU A 447 12.36 -0.82 -13.59
N SER A 448 12.32 -0.54 -12.30
CA SER A 448 13.24 0.35 -11.62
C SER A 448 13.45 -0.14 -10.19
N ASP A 449 14.61 0.14 -9.62
CA ASP A 449 14.93 -0.02 -8.22
C ASP A 449 14.54 1.19 -7.36
N ARG A 450 14.07 2.28 -7.98
CA ARG A 450 13.77 3.56 -7.34
C ARG A 450 12.29 3.82 -7.15
N ILE A 451 11.52 3.57 -8.21
CA ILE A 451 10.08 3.83 -8.25
C ILE A 451 9.36 2.70 -8.97
N TYR A 452 8.18 2.35 -8.53
CA TYR A 452 7.36 1.31 -9.14
C TYR A 452 6.99 1.61 -10.61
N CYS A 453 6.74 0.54 -11.35
CA CYS A 453 6.28 0.60 -12.73
C CYS A 453 4.77 0.89 -12.80
N VAL A 454 4.35 1.68 -13.77
CA VAL A 454 2.93 1.93 -14.10
C VAL A 454 2.60 1.19 -15.38
N GLU A 455 2.11 -0.03 -15.29
CA GLU A 455 1.82 -0.88 -16.44
C GLU A 455 0.61 -0.40 -17.23
N THR A 456 -0.47 -0.05 -16.53
CA THR A 456 -1.79 0.22 -17.09
C THR A 456 -2.37 1.54 -16.59
N PRO A 457 -1.90 2.69 -17.12
CA PRO A 457 -2.44 3.99 -16.73
C PRO A 457 -3.84 4.21 -17.32
N ASP A 458 -4.73 4.83 -16.53
CA ASP A 458 -6.11 5.11 -16.91
C ASP A 458 -6.25 6.19 -17.98
N GLY A 459 -7.09 5.94 -18.96
CA GLY A 459 -7.65 6.95 -19.84
C GLY A 459 -8.91 7.57 -19.21
N LEU A 460 -8.94 8.90 -19.10
CA LEU A 460 -10.03 9.64 -18.46
C LEU A 460 -10.64 10.66 -19.42
N MET A 461 -11.97 10.77 -19.44
CA MET A 461 -12.68 11.78 -20.22
C MET A 461 -13.58 12.64 -19.32
N PRO A 462 -13.87 13.89 -19.68
CA PRO A 462 -14.81 14.73 -18.95
C PRO A 462 -16.19 14.09 -18.79
N SER A 463 -16.80 14.23 -17.61
CA SER A 463 -18.15 13.72 -17.35
C SER A 463 -19.26 14.73 -17.67
N GLY A 464 -18.95 16.01 -17.82
CA GLY A 464 -19.94 17.07 -18.04
C GLY A 464 -19.34 18.36 -18.58
N LYS A 465 -20.17 19.40 -18.71
CA LYS A 465 -19.80 20.70 -19.31
C LYS A 465 -18.75 21.49 -18.50
N ASN A 466 -18.68 21.26 -17.21
CA ASN A 466 -17.75 21.95 -16.30
C ASN A 466 -16.38 21.29 -16.26
N SER A 467 -16.24 20.14 -16.89
CA SER A 467 -14.99 19.38 -16.93
C SER A 467 -14.30 19.53 -18.29
N SER A 468 -12.98 19.56 -18.31
CA SER A 468 -12.19 19.64 -19.54
C SER A 468 -10.87 18.87 -19.43
N VAL A 469 -10.39 18.38 -20.59
CA VAL A 469 -9.10 17.71 -20.70
C VAL A 469 -7.99 18.75 -20.70
N PHE A 470 -6.93 18.53 -19.92
CA PHE A 470 -5.73 19.37 -19.95
C PHE A 470 -4.43 18.60 -20.24
N LEU A 471 -4.45 17.25 -20.14
CA LEU A 471 -3.35 16.36 -20.57
C LEU A 471 -3.87 15.21 -21.41
N ARG A 472 -3.03 14.75 -22.34
CA ARG A 472 -3.21 13.52 -23.13
C ARG A 472 -1.96 12.68 -23.10
N TYR A 473 -2.10 11.39 -23.29
CA TYR A 473 -0.99 10.50 -23.58
C TYR A 473 -0.40 10.77 -24.96
N GLY A 474 0.94 10.66 -25.07
CA GLY A 474 1.64 11.09 -26.27
C GLY A 474 1.41 10.19 -27.48
N ASN A 475 1.42 8.87 -27.28
CA ASN A 475 1.31 7.91 -28.37
C ASN A 475 -0.15 7.63 -28.79
N THR A 476 -1.04 7.55 -27.82
CA THR A 476 -2.45 7.16 -28.07
C THR A 476 -3.37 8.35 -28.25
N LEU A 477 -2.97 9.54 -27.81
CA LEU A 477 -3.78 10.75 -27.73
C LEU A 477 -5.04 10.62 -26.83
N ILE A 478 -5.15 9.52 -26.07
CA ILE A 478 -6.21 9.32 -25.10
C ILE A 478 -6.04 10.37 -23.98
N PRO A 479 -7.14 11.02 -23.52
CA PRO A 479 -7.06 11.93 -22.39
C PRO A 479 -6.53 11.24 -21.14
N SER A 480 -5.51 11.84 -20.51
CA SER A 480 -4.86 11.32 -19.30
C SER A 480 -5.23 12.09 -18.04
N ALA A 481 -5.73 13.31 -18.19
CA ALA A 481 -6.15 14.13 -17.04
C ALA A 481 -7.29 15.08 -17.38
N VAL A 482 -8.13 15.30 -16.36
CA VAL A 482 -9.33 16.12 -16.43
C VAL A 482 -9.31 17.13 -15.27
N CYS A 483 -9.60 18.40 -15.55
CA CYS A 483 -9.93 19.41 -14.56
C CYS A 483 -11.44 19.69 -14.57
N ASN A 484 -12.00 19.98 -13.40
CA ASN A 484 -13.44 20.19 -13.22
C ASN A 484 -13.72 21.39 -12.28
N GLU A 485 -14.73 22.16 -12.61
CA GLU A 485 -15.27 23.28 -11.82
C GLU A 485 -16.63 22.86 -11.25
N GLY A 486 -16.60 22.37 -10.01
CA GLY A 486 -17.81 22.01 -9.27
C GLY A 486 -18.50 23.23 -8.65
N ALA A 487 -19.58 22.97 -7.94
CA ALA A 487 -20.31 24.02 -7.21
C ALA A 487 -19.55 24.47 -5.96
N GLY A 488 -18.72 25.49 -6.09
CA GLY A 488 -17.93 26.06 -5.02
C GLY A 488 -16.59 25.37 -4.74
N TYR A 489 -16.14 24.46 -5.59
CA TYR A 489 -14.83 23.80 -5.51
C TYR A 489 -14.29 23.50 -6.90
N ARG A 490 -13.01 23.14 -6.98
CA ARG A 490 -12.34 22.64 -8.18
C ARG A 490 -11.70 21.29 -7.92
N SER A 491 -11.63 20.46 -8.96
CA SER A 491 -10.94 19.17 -8.88
C SER A 491 -10.09 18.89 -10.11
N VAL A 492 -8.99 18.18 -9.89
CA VAL A 492 -8.09 17.69 -10.92
C VAL A 492 -7.93 16.18 -10.73
N SER A 493 -8.16 15.40 -11.79
CA SER A 493 -8.01 13.95 -11.79
C SER A 493 -7.00 13.53 -12.84
N ILE A 494 -6.01 12.72 -12.47
CA ILE A 494 -4.90 12.29 -13.33
C ILE A 494 -4.83 10.77 -13.33
N GLY A 495 -4.92 10.16 -14.52
CA GLY A 495 -4.97 8.70 -14.73
C GLY A 495 -3.61 7.99 -14.62
N PHE A 496 -2.59 8.65 -14.07
CA PHE A 496 -1.29 8.07 -13.71
C PHE A 496 -0.78 8.71 -12.41
N PRO A 497 0.07 8.03 -11.64
CA PRO A 497 0.62 8.57 -10.41
C PRO A 497 1.63 9.70 -10.68
N ILE A 498 1.42 10.86 -10.06
CA ILE A 498 2.29 12.05 -10.22
C ILE A 498 3.71 11.76 -9.75
N GLU A 499 3.88 11.01 -8.68
CA GLU A 499 5.18 10.65 -8.10
C GLU A 499 6.06 9.82 -9.04
N THR A 500 5.47 9.23 -10.09
CA THR A 500 6.22 8.45 -11.09
C THR A 500 6.73 9.29 -12.27
N ILE A 501 6.49 10.59 -12.29
CA ILE A 501 6.97 11.49 -13.35
C ILE A 501 8.51 11.52 -13.35
N ASN A 502 9.07 11.31 -14.55
CA ASN A 502 10.51 11.39 -14.77
C ASN A 502 10.98 12.84 -14.82
N GLY A 503 11.82 13.20 -13.85
CA GLY A 503 12.39 14.54 -13.77
C GLY A 503 11.61 15.50 -12.88
N ARG A 504 12.29 16.00 -11.85
CA ARG A 504 11.71 16.86 -10.81
C ARG A 504 11.07 18.12 -11.39
N ASN A 505 11.72 18.78 -12.35
CA ASN A 505 11.21 20.03 -12.94
C ASN A 505 9.86 19.84 -13.64
N ALA A 506 9.61 18.68 -14.24
CA ALA A 506 8.34 18.38 -14.88
C ALA A 506 7.21 18.24 -13.84
N MET A 507 7.48 17.54 -12.75
CA MET A 507 6.55 17.40 -11.64
C MET A 507 6.27 18.73 -10.94
N ASP A 508 7.33 19.53 -10.67
CA ASP A 508 7.18 20.86 -10.07
C ASP A 508 6.34 21.79 -10.95
N GLY A 509 6.57 21.77 -12.27
CA GLY A 509 5.80 22.54 -13.25
C GLY A 509 4.33 22.12 -13.30
N LEU A 510 4.06 20.81 -13.28
CA LEU A 510 2.71 20.27 -13.26
C LEU A 510 1.94 20.68 -11.99
N LEU A 511 2.50 20.44 -10.81
CA LEU A 511 1.85 20.79 -9.55
C LEU A 511 1.66 22.28 -9.39
N LYS A 512 2.64 23.12 -9.81
CA LYS A 512 2.49 24.59 -9.82
C LYS A 512 1.30 25.03 -10.68
N ALA A 513 1.15 24.47 -11.88
CA ALA A 513 0.04 24.84 -12.77
C ALA A 513 -1.32 24.35 -12.24
N ILE A 514 -1.36 23.18 -11.60
CA ILE A 514 -2.55 22.66 -10.94
C ILE A 514 -2.93 23.57 -9.75
N MET A 515 -1.98 23.93 -8.89
CA MET A 515 -2.25 24.80 -7.75
C MET A 515 -2.77 26.18 -8.18
N ALA A 516 -2.20 26.78 -9.23
CA ALA A 516 -2.68 28.03 -9.80
C ALA A 516 -4.15 27.94 -10.27
N PHE A 517 -4.54 26.82 -10.89
CA PHE A 517 -5.93 26.55 -11.26
C PHE A 517 -6.83 26.42 -10.03
N LEU A 518 -6.42 25.66 -9.04
CA LEU A 518 -7.23 25.40 -7.83
C LEU A 518 -7.38 26.66 -6.96
N ASP A 519 -6.36 27.51 -6.91
CA ASP A 519 -6.36 28.77 -6.12
C ASP A 519 -6.99 29.97 -6.86
N ASN A 520 -7.41 29.78 -8.12
CA ASN A 520 -7.98 30.85 -8.94
C ASN A 520 -7.00 32.00 -9.25
N GLU A 521 -5.72 31.72 -9.32
CA GLU A 521 -4.62 32.66 -9.63
C GLU A 521 -4.36 32.77 -11.17
N ASN A 522 -5.36 32.65 -12.04
CA ASN A 522 -5.20 32.68 -13.51
C ASN A 522 -5.21 34.08 -14.09
#